data_39ac9619c3e9da250ecc6cb13cb5f660
#
_entry.id   39ac9619c3e9da250ecc6cb13cb5f660
#
_cell.length_a   1.000
_cell.length_b   1.000
_cell.length_c   1.000
_cell.angle_alpha   90.00
_cell.angle_beta   90.00
_cell.angle_gamma   90.00
#
_symmetry.space_group_name_H-M   'P 1'
#
loop_
_entity.id
_entity.type
_entity.pdbx_description
1 polymer ?
#
loop_
_entity_poly.entity_id
_entity_poly.type
_entity_poly.pdbx_seq_one_letter_code
_entity_poly.pdbx_strand_id
1 'polypeptide(L)'
;MQRADSKQHKLIYGLDIGTRSIVGTVGYMEKDHFVVVAQKVREHETRAMLDGQIHDIGAVGEMIRDVTDELEKELDITLSQVCIAAAGRVLQTVTTSVEIDLEGEKLITKEDIFALDSYGIEKAYEEFQKENELDMKFYCVGYTVMRYYMNHYPMSNLENHKAKIIAADLIATFLPDDVVDGLYKAVELAGLEVANLTLEPIAAMAVAIPQMYRMLNIALIDVGAGTSDISITKDGSIVAYGMLPVAGDCLTEDIARHCLVDFTTAEMIKRGIEHSDTVEYKDIMGLPQTISKEEVLSVCSDNLTEMAEQAADKIMELNGGKPVSAVFVVGGGGKIEGYTQLVADRLGIARERCALRGEEVMQKIDFLPGDIKKDSMLVTPVGICLNYYEQSNNFVFVTLNGERVKLYDNNKLAVVDAAIQAEIPNDALFPKRGESLTFTFNGKQKIIRGERGESAVILSLIHISEPTRPRLIS
;
A
#
# COMPACT_ATOMS: atom_id res chain seq x y z
N MET A 1 16.08 -30.37 10.74
CA MET A 1 16.50 -30.19 9.34
C MET A 1 16.02 -28.85 8.73
N GLN A 2 15.04 -28.17 9.34
CA GLN A 2 14.41 -26.93 8.83
C GLN A 2 15.19 -25.61 9.09
N ARG A 3 16.14 -25.56 10.03
CA ARG A 3 16.93 -24.33 10.35
C ARG A 3 18.09 -24.01 9.41
N ALA A 4 18.47 -24.91 8.52
CA ALA A 4 19.65 -24.72 7.65
C ALA A 4 19.31 -23.98 6.34
N ASP A 5 18.06 -24.06 5.85
CA ASP A 5 17.66 -23.46 4.56
C ASP A 5 17.41 -21.95 4.65
N SER A 6 16.96 -21.44 5.80
CA SER A 6 16.69 -19.99 5.97
C SER A 6 17.93 -19.10 5.89
N LYS A 7 19.13 -19.65 6.11
CA LYS A 7 20.41 -18.90 5.99
C LYS A 7 20.89 -18.64 4.58
N GLN A 8 20.28 -19.25 3.56
CA GLN A 8 20.65 -19.07 2.15
C GLN A 8 19.77 -18.08 1.39
N HIS A 9 18.58 -17.73 1.92
CA HIS A 9 17.62 -16.87 1.25
C HIS A 9 17.55 -15.50 1.92
N LYS A 10 17.35 -14.43 1.13
CA LYS A 10 17.03 -13.12 1.66
C LYS A 10 15.63 -13.16 2.27
N LEU A 11 15.56 -13.04 3.60
CA LEU A 11 14.29 -12.96 4.32
C LEU A 11 13.66 -11.58 4.09
N ILE A 12 12.35 -11.57 3.90
CA ILE A 12 11.52 -10.37 3.84
C ILE A 12 10.63 -10.36 5.07
N TYR A 13 10.62 -9.24 5.77
CA TYR A 13 9.72 -8.96 6.88
C TYR A 13 8.62 -8.03 6.42
N GLY A 14 7.38 -8.48 6.45
CA GLY A 14 6.19 -7.69 6.18
C GLY A 14 5.42 -7.43 7.47
N LEU A 15 4.93 -6.21 7.62
CA LEU A 15 4.16 -5.76 8.77
C LEU A 15 2.84 -5.16 8.30
N ASP A 16 1.76 -5.80 8.68
CA ASP A 16 0.39 -5.30 8.49
C ASP A 16 -0.04 -4.58 9.78
N ILE A 17 -0.22 -3.26 9.68
CA ILE A 17 -0.54 -2.38 10.81
C ILE A 17 -2.03 -2.06 10.75
N GLY A 18 -2.86 -3.02 11.13
CA GLY A 18 -4.31 -2.89 11.06
C GLY A 18 -4.94 -2.18 12.25
N THR A 19 -6.21 -1.78 12.10
CA THR A 19 -6.99 -1.10 13.16
C THR A 19 -7.09 -1.92 14.45
N ARG A 20 -7.18 -3.25 14.33
CA ARG A 20 -7.35 -4.17 15.46
C ARG A 20 -6.04 -4.79 15.92
N SER A 21 -5.19 -5.18 15.01
CA SER A 21 -4.00 -5.99 15.28
C SER A 21 -2.86 -5.62 14.36
N ILE A 22 -1.67 -5.92 14.83
CA ILE A 22 -0.45 -5.91 14.01
C ILE A 22 -0.07 -7.35 13.69
N VAL A 23 0.16 -7.62 12.42
CA VAL A 23 0.59 -8.94 11.93
C VAL A 23 1.98 -8.82 11.33
N GLY A 24 2.96 -9.43 11.98
CA GLY A 24 4.31 -9.55 11.46
C GLY A 24 4.49 -10.89 10.75
N THR A 25 4.92 -10.86 9.49
CA THR A 25 5.17 -12.05 8.66
C THR A 25 6.58 -12.03 8.13
N VAL A 26 7.34 -13.10 8.35
CA VAL A 26 8.70 -13.26 7.82
C VAL A 26 8.72 -14.44 6.85
N GLY A 27 9.27 -14.24 5.65
CA GLY A 27 9.34 -15.28 4.64
C GLY A 27 10.35 -14.99 3.54
N TYR A 28 10.43 -15.88 2.57
CA TYR A 28 11.28 -15.75 1.41
C TYR A 28 10.65 -16.38 0.17
N MET A 29 11.08 -15.95 -1.01
CA MET A 29 10.65 -16.56 -2.27
C MET A 29 11.55 -17.75 -2.60
N GLU A 30 10.96 -18.91 -2.80
CA GLU A 30 11.63 -20.10 -3.34
C GLU A 30 10.97 -20.49 -4.67
N LYS A 31 11.68 -20.22 -5.76
CA LYS A 31 11.16 -20.36 -7.13
C LYS A 31 9.92 -19.48 -7.33
N ASP A 32 8.73 -20.09 -7.40
CA ASP A 32 7.44 -19.41 -7.57
C ASP A 32 6.51 -19.57 -6.35
N HIS A 33 7.05 -20.06 -5.24
CA HIS A 33 6.36 -20.19 -3.95
C HIS A 33 6.93 -19.22 -2.92
N PHE A 34 6.07 -18.60 -2.15
CA PHE A 34 6.46 -17.83 -0.99
C PHE A 34 6.40 -18.69 0.26
N VAL A 35 7.51 -18.80 0.97
CA VAL A 35 7.64 -19.62 2.17
C VAL A 35 7.61 -18.72 3.39
N VAL A 36 6.55 -18.80 4.18
CA VAL A 36 6.42 -18.12 5.47
C VAL A 36 7.18 -18.95 6.52
N VAL A 37 8.20 -18.37 7.15
CA VAL A 37 9.03 -19.03 8.15
C VAL A 37 8.59 -18.72 9.58
N ALA A 38 8.01 -17.55 9.80
CA ALA A 38 7.43 -17.15 11.09
C ALA A 38 6.34 -16.11 10.87
N GLN A 39 5.34 -16.10 11.78
CA GLN A 39 4.30 -15.09 11.80
C GLN A 39 3.85 -14.84 13.24
N LYS A 40 3.62 -13.59 13.59
CA LYS A 40 3.08 -13.17 14.89
C LYS A 40 1.93 -12.21 14.68
N VAL A 41 0.91 -12.38 15.52
CA VAL A 41 -0.27 -11.51 15.56
C VAL A 41 -0.40 -10.96 16.96
N ARG A 42 -0.56 -9.64 17.08
CA ARG A 42 -0.80 -8.98 18.36
C ARG A 42 -1.95 -8.00 18.24
N GLU A 43 -2.92 -8.08 19.14
CA GLU A 43 -4.05 -7.16 19.16
C GLU A 43 -3.72 -5.92 19.99
N HIS A 44 -4.24 -4.76 19.57
CA HIS A 44 -4.09 -3.49 20.30
C HIS A 44 -4.80 -3.57 21.66
N GLU A 45 -4.08 -3.23 22.72
CA GLU A 45 -4.65 -3.14 24.08
C GLU A 45 -5.56 -1.90 24.23
N THR A 46 -5.28 -0.86 23.45
CA THR A 46 -6.02 0.39 23.41
C THR A 46 -6.44 0.70 21.97
N ARG A 47 -7.34 1.66 21.77
CA ARG A 47 -7.68 2.16 20.42
C ARG A 47 -6.59 3.09 19.88
N ALA A 48 -5.37 2.55 19.70
CA ALA A 48 -4.24 3.28 19.14
C ALA A 48 -4.39 3.56 17.63
N MET A 49 -5.25 2.79 16.96
CA MET A 49 -5.64 2.94 15.56
C MET A 49 -7.14 3.17 15.47
N LEU A 50 -7.57 4.08 14.59
CA LEU A 50 -8.97 4.31 14.26
C LEU A 50 -9.12 4.45 12.73
N ASP A 51 -10.04 3.71 12.15
CA ASP A 51 -10.39 3.77 10.72
C ASP A 51 -9.13 3.72 9.80
N GLY A 52 -8.18 2.84 10.12
CA GLY A 52 -6.93 2.67 9.36
C GLY A 52 -5.88 3.78 9.59
N GLN A 53 -6.08 4.69 10.55
CA GLN A 53 -5.13 5.75 10.88
C GLN A 53 -4.51 5.56 12.27
N ILE A 54 -3.24 5.90 12.40
CA ILE A 54 -2.53 5.88 13.69
C ILE A 54 -2.92 7.13 14.48
N HIS A 55 -3.52 6.92 15.65
CA HIS A 55 -3.85 7.98 16.60
C HIS A 55 -2.83 8.09 17.73
N ASP A 56 -2.20 6.97 18.09
CA ASP A 56 -1.12 6.94 19.10
C ASP A 56 0.11 6.25 18.49
N ILE A 57 1.01 7.07 17.95
CA ILE A 57 2.24 6.61 17.30
C ILE A 57 3.15 5.87 18.29
N GLY A 58 3.18 6.30 19.57
CA GLY A 58 3.98 5.65 20.60
C GLY A 58 3.51 4.24 20.88
N ALA A 59 2.21 4.06 21.15
CA ALA A 59 1.61 2.76 21.42
C ALA A 59 1.76 1.79 20.24
N VAL A 60 1.56 2.28 18.99
CA VAL A 60 1.76 1.46 17.79
C VAL A 60 3.23 1.10 17.62
N GLY A 61 4.18 2.02 17.87
CA GLY A 61 5.61 1.76 17.78
C GLY A 61 6.08 0.71 18.81
N GLU A 62 5.61 0.78 20.06
CA GLU A 62 5.88 -0.23 21.09
C GLU A 62 5.35 -1.60 20.67
N MET A 63 4.14 -1.67 20.14
CA MET A 63 3.56 -2.94 19.69
C MET A 63 4.31 -3.53 18.49
N ILE A 64 4.73 -2.69 17.52
CA ILE A 64 5.59 -3.12 16.42
C ILE A 64 6.89 -3.73 16.98
N ARG A 65 7.50 -3.09 17.98
CA ARG A 65 8.71 -3.59 18.61
C ARG A 65 8.48 -4.95 19.26
N ASP A 66 7.38 -5.12 20.01
CA ASP A 66 7.03 -6.37 20.65
C ASP A 66 6.86 -7.52 19.63
N VAL A 67 6.12 -7.28 18.54
CA VAL A 67 5.94 -8.27 17.45
C VAL A 67 7.29 -8.62 16.83
N THR A 68 8.15 -7.61 16.62
CA THR A 68 9.48 -7.81 16.04
C THR A 68 10.38 -8.63 16.96
N ASP A 69 10.41 -8.33 18.27
CA ASP A 69 11.20 -9.05 19.27
C ASP A 69 10.78 -10.53 19.36
N GLU A 70 9.48 -10.82 19.27
CA GLU A 70 8.98 -12.19 19.23
C GLU A 70 9.46 -12.96 18.00
N LEU A 71 9.44 -12.30 16.81
CA LEU A 71 9.92 -12.89 15.56
C LEU A 71 11.45 -13.08 15.57
N GLU A 72 12.21 -12.09 16.04
CA GLU A 72 13.66 -12.15 16.19
C GLU A 72 14.08 -13.30 17.11
N LYS A 73 13.38 -13.45 18.23
CA LYS A 73 13.61 -14.53 19.20
C LYS A 73 13.30 -15.91 18.63
N GLU A 74 12.21 -16.03 17.85
CA GLU A 74 11.82 -17.30 17.23
C GLU A 74 12.81 -17.74 16.16
N LEU A 75 13.25 -16.77 15.33
CA LEU A 75 14.13 -17.04 14.18
C LEU A 75 15.62 -16.99 14.52
N ASP A 76 16.00 -16.47 15.70
CA ASP A 76 17.40 -16.23 16.12
C ASP A 76 18.16 -15.34 15.13
N ILE A 77 17.52 -14.22 14.71
CA ILE A 77 18.06 -13.22 13.78
C ILE A 77 17.70 -11.82 14.27
N THR A 78 18.33 -10.79 13.68
CA THR A 78 17.94 -9.39 13.84
C THR A 78 17.24 -8.90 12.58
N LEU A 79 16.09 -8.27 12.77
CA LEU A 79 15.30 -7.64 11.72
C LEU A 79 15.54 -6.12 11.76
N SER A 80 16.06 -5.55 10.68
CA SER A 80 16.35 -4.12 10.59
C SER A 80 15.49 -3.39 9.56
N GLN A 81 14.93 -4.13 8.61
CA GLN A 81 14.12 -3.58 7.54
C GLN A 81 12.76 -4.26 7.48
N VAL A 82 11.72 -3.49 7.15
CA VAL A 82 10.35 -3.98 7.11
C VAL A 82 9.57 -3.40 5.91
N CYS A 83 8.77 -4.25 5.28
CA CYS A 83 7.77 -3.84 4.29
C CYS A 83 6.45 -3.54 5.00
N ILE A 84 5.83 -2.42 4.72
CA ILE A 84 4.56 -2.02 5.30
C ILE A 84 3.52 -1.72 4.21
N ALA A 85 2.26 -1.73 4.59
CA ALA A 85 1.18 -1.25 3.75
C ALA A 85 0.50 -0.03 4.39
N ALA A 86 0.02 0.87 3.56
CA ALA A 86 -0.84 1.95 3.97
C ALA A 86 -2.28 1.62 3.60
N ALA A 87 -3.17 1.73 4.60
CA ALA A 87 -4.60 1.92 4.41
C ALA A 87 -4.92 3.40 4.43
N GLY A 88 -5.99 3.82 3.84
CA GLY A 88 -6.25 5.22 3.95
C GLY A 88 -7.67 5.68 3.74
N ARG A 89 -8.26 6.23 4.81
CA ARG A 89 -9.51 6.99 4.77
C ARG A 89 -9.47 8.16 3.79
N VAL A 90 -8.26 8.64 3.47
CA VAL A 90 -7.98 9.81 2.61
C VAL A 90 -7.21 9.43 1.35
N LEU A 91 -7.22 8.14 0.99
CA LEU A 91 -6.63 7.67 -0.25
C LEU A 91 -7.34 8.32 -1.44
N GLN A 92 -6.58 9.08 -2.24
CA GLN A 92 -7.09 9.74 -3.43
C GLN A 92 -6.42 9.13 -4.66
N THR A 93 -7.20 8.87 -5.69
CA THR A 93 -6.70 8.31 -6.94
C THR A 93 -6.97 9.28 -8.08
N VAL A 94 -5.96 9.49 -8.91
CA VAL A 94 -6.09 10.25 -10.17
C VAL A 94 -5.74 9.33 -11.32
N THR A 95 -6.63 9.29 -12.31
CA THR A 95 -6.38 8.60 -13.57
C THR A 95 -5.96 9.60 -14.60
N THR A 96 -4.78 9.42 -15.21
CA THR A 96 -4.27 10.30 -16.24
C THR A 96 -3.71 9.54 -17.43
N SER A 97 -3.62 10.23 -18.57
CA SER A 97 -3.03 9.70 -19.80
C SER A 97 -1.88 10.59 -20.23
N VAL A 98 -0.75 9.99 -20.57
CA VAL A 98 0.45 10.68 -21.03
C VAL A 98 0.97 10.09 -22.33
N GLU A 99 1.64 10.92 -23.12
CA GLU A 99 2.22 10.55 -24.40
C GLU A 99 3.59 11.22 -24.57
N ILE A 100 4.56 10.47 -25.09
CA ILE A 100 5.90 10.95 -25.43
C ILE A 100 6.20 10.66 -26.88
N ASP A 101 6.58 11.70 -27.67
CA ASP A 101 7.17 11.55 -29.00
C ASP A 101 8.68 11.28 -28.84
N LEU A 102 9.14 10.19 -29.42
CA LEU A 102 10.54 9.74 -29.33
C LEU A 102 11.45 10.41 -30.37
N GLU A 103 10.98 11.50 -31.03
CA GLU A 103 11.72 12.26 -32.08
C GLU A 103 12.21 11.37 -33.23
N GLY A 104 11.44 10.33 -33.55
CA GLY A 104 11.73 9.37 -34.62
C GLY A 104 11.50 7.94 -34.21
N GLU A 105 11.63 7.03 -35.15
CA GLU A 105 11.48 5.61 -34.84
C GLU A 105 12.73 5.06 -34.16
N LYS A 106 12.62 4.70 -32.88
CA LYS A 106 13.70 4.06 -32.10
C LYS A 106 13.23 2.83 -31.34
N LEU A 107 14.18 2.02 -30.91
CA LEU A 107 13.93 0.89 -30.02
C LEU A 107 13.61 1.42 -28.63
N ILE A 108 12.48 0.99 -28.06
CA ILE A 108 12.04 1.40 -26.72
C ILE A 108 12.87 0.66 -25.69
N THR A 109 13.47 1.40 -24.80
CA THR A 109 14.26 0.88 -23.65
C THR A 109 13.47 0.94 -22.35
N LYS A 110 14.02 0.35 -21.29
CA LYS A 110 13.45 0.47 -19.95
C LYS A 110 13.44 1.91 -19.45
N GLU A 111 14.47 2.67 -19.81
CA GLU A 111 14.59 4.09 -19.47
C GLU A 111 13.48 4.92 -20.12
N ASP A 112 13.08 4.60 -21.38
CA ASP A 112 11.97 5.28 -22.04
C ASP A 112 10.63 4.98 -21.36
N ILE A 113 10.41 3.73 -20.96
CA ILE A 113 9.20 3.32 -20.22
C ILE A 113 9.17 4.03 -18.86
N PHE A 114 10.29 4.05 -18.16
CA PHE A 114 10.40 4.74 -16.89
C PHE A 114 10.13 6.24 -17.01
N ALA A 115 10.65 6.89 -18.05
CA ALA A 115 10.40 8.30 -18.31
C ALA A 115 8.91 8.57 -18.58
N LEU A 116 8.25 7.68 -19.33
CA LEU A 116 6.81 7.75 -19.59
C LEU A 116 5.99 7.62 -18.32
N ASP A 117 6.31 6.63 -17.47
CA ASP A 117 5.61 6.39 -16.21
C ASP A 117 5.82 7.57 -15.24
N SER A 118 7.05 8.08 -15.13
CA SER A 118 7.38 9.23 -14.29
C SER A 118 6.64 10.50 -14.74
N TYR A 119 6.56 10.74 -16.03
CA TYR A 119 5.79 11.85 -16.59
C TYR A 119 4.29 11.70 -16.28
N GLY A 120 3.78 10.48 -16.33
CA GLY A 120 2.41 10.16 -15.92
C GLY A 120 2.13 10.49 -14.47
N ILE A 121 3.04 10.14 -13.56
CA ILE A 121 2.92 10.43 -12.11
C ILE A 121 2.96 11.94 -11.88
N GLU A 122 3.88 12.66 -12.52
CA GLU A 122 3.99 14.13 -12.42
C GLU A 122 2.69 14.80 -12.87
N LYS A 123 2.17 14.40 -14.01
CA LYS A 123 0.90 14.94 -14.54
C LYS A 123 -0.29 14.62 -13.62
N ALA A 124 -0.36 13.39 -13.09
CA ALA A 124 -1.39 13.02 -12.13
C ALA A 124 -1.32 13.88 -10.86
N TYR A 125 -0.11 14.20 -10.38
CA TYR A 125 0.08 15.09 -9.24
C TYR A 125 -0.36 16.51 -9.53
N GLU A 126 -0.04 17.06 -10.71
CA GLU A 126 -0.52 18.38 -11.13
C GLU A 126 -2.06 18.43 -11.27
N GLU A 127 -2.69 17.38 -11.82
CA GLU A 127 -4.14 17.28 -11.91
C GLU A 127 -4.77 17.21 -10.53
N PHE A 128 -4.19 16.40 -9.63
CA PHE A 128 -4.61 16.29 -8.24
C PHE A 128 -4.54 17.64 -7.50
N GLN A 129 -3.44 18.39 -7.64
CA GLN A 129 -3.28 19.70 -7.01
C GLN A 129 -4.29 20.74 -7.50
N LYS A 130 -4.67 20.69 -8.77
CA LYS A 130 -5.68 21.62 -9.34
C LYS A 130 -7.09 21.38 -8.79
N GLU A 131 -7.40 20.13 -8.45
CA GLU A 131 -8.72 19.74 -7.92
C GLU A 131 -8.82 19.93 -6.41
N ASN A 132 -7.69 19.93 -5.71
CA ASN A 132 -7.60 20.04 -4.26
C ASN A 132 -6.89 21.33 -3.85
N GLU A 133 -7.66 22.37 -3.52
CA GLU A 133 -7.17 23.64 -2.94
C GLU A 133 -6.74 23.50 -1.46
N LEU A 134 -6.32 22.31 -1.03
CA LEU A 134 -5.93 22.05 0.35
C LEU A 134 -4.46 22.42 0.58
N ASP A 135 -4.18 23.15 1.66
CA ASP A 135 -2.81 23.46 2.14
C ASP A 135 -2.07 22.20 2.69
N MET A 136 -2.53 21.00 2.36
CA MET A 136 -1.94 19.73 2.80
C MET A 136 -1.02 19.17 1.71
N LYS A 137 0.14 18.68 2.13
CA LYS A 137 1.03 17.94 1.23
C LYS A 137 0.54 16.50 1.09
N PHE A 138 0.72 15.96 -0.10
CA PHE A 138 0.38 14.57 -0.42
C PHE A 138 1.57 13.87 -1.04
N TYR A 139 1.75 12.60 -0.69
CA TYR A 139 2.73 11.73 -1.32
C TYR A 139 2.06 10.79 -2.30
N CYS A 140 2.65 10.62 -3.49
CA CYS A 140 2.30 9.50 -4.35
C CYS A 140 2.85 8.22 -3.72
N VAL A 141 1.95 7.40 -3.18
CA VAL A 141 2.31 6.16 -2.48
C VAL A 141 2.31 4.93 -3.39
N GLY A 142 1.79 5.09 -4.59
CA GLY A 142 1.81 4.03 -5.60
C GLY A 142 1.19 4.48 -6.90
N TYR A 143 1.51 3.76 -7.97
CA TYR A 143 0.84 3.92 -9.26
C TYR A 143 0.70 2.55 -9.94
N THR A 144 -0.24 2.48 -10.86
CA THR A 144 -0.44 1.31 -11.71
C THR A 144 -0.70 1.78 -13.13
N VAL A 145 0.08 1.26 -14.06
CA VAL A 145 -0.19 1.48 -15.48
C VAL A 145 -1.33 0.55 -15.90
N MET A 146 -2.46 1.15 -16.28
CA MET A 146 -3.62 0.42 -16.75
C MET A 146 -3.40 -0.12 -18.16
N ARG A 147 -2.74 0.70 -19.01
CA ARG A 147 -2.51 0.34 -20.42
C ARG A 147 -1.37 1.16 -21.01
N TYR A 148 -0.51 0.49 -21.77
CA TYR A 148 0.46 1.13 -22.66
C TYR A 148 -0.07 1.23 -24.08
N TYR A 149 0.46 2.20 -24.83
CA TYR A 149 0.19 2.35 -26.26
C TYR A 149 1.50 2.57 -27.02
N MET A 150 1.58 1.99 -28.19
CA MET A 150 2.65 2.15 -29.14
C MET A 150 2.07 2.67 -30.46
N ASN A 151 2.46 3.88 -30.88
CA ASN A 151 1.90 4.54 -32.05
C ASN A 151 0.35 4.52 -32.04
N HIS A 152 -0.27 4.82 -30.86
CA HIS A 152 -1.71 4.80 -30.57
C HIS A 152 -2.39 3.43 -30.54
N TYR A 153 -1.64 2.32 -30.69
CA TYR A 153 -2.18 0.96 -30.55
C TYR A 153 -1.91 0.41 -29.14
N PRO A 154 -2.91 -0.18 -28.49
CA PRO A 154 -2.73 -0.74 -27.15
C PRO A 154 -1.73 -1.91 -27.15
N MET A 155 -0.86 -1.91 -26.15
CA MET A 155 0.19 -2.90 -25.94
C MET A 155 0.24 -3.34 -24.48
N SER A 156 0.60 -4.58 -24.23
CA SER A 156 0.84 -5.08 -22.87
C SER A 156 2.27 -4.80 -22.37
N ASN A 157 3.22 -4.64 -23.30
CA ASN A 157 4.60 -4.31 -23.00
C ASN A 157 5.19 -3.51 -24.17
N LEU A 158 5.96 -2.48 -23.85
CA LEU A 158 6.63 -1.62 -24.84
C LEU A 158 8.09 -2.02 -25.08
N GLU A 159 8.73 -2.70 -24.13
CA GLU A 159 10.16 -2.98 -24.15
C GLU A 159 10.58 -3.77 -25.40
N ASN A 160 11.68 -3.36 -26.02
CA ASN A 160 12.25 -3.96 -27.21
C ASN A 160 11.41 -3.83 -28.50
N HIS A 161 10.34 -3.06 -28.49
CA HIS A 161 9.61 -2.68 -29.70
C HIS A 161 10.16 -1.38 -30.30
N LYS A 162 9.90 -1.13 -31.60
CA LYS A 162 10.22 0.13 -32.26
C LYS A 162 8.98 1.00 -32.38
N ALA A 163 9.08 2.24 -31.93
CA ALA A 163 7.99 3.21 -32.04
C ALA A 163 8.50 4.63 -32.29
N LYS A 164 7.58 5.48 -32.72
CA LYS A 164 7.75 6.93 -32.75
C LYS A 164 7.07 7.58 -31.53
N ILE A 165 5.94 7.04 -31.13
CA ILE A 165 5.13 7.55 -30.04
C ILE A 165 4.86 6.43 -29.07
N ILE A 166 5.05 6.71 -27.78
CA ILE A 166 4.64 5.84 -26.66
C ILE A 166 3.70 6.59 -25.75
N ALA A 167 2.68 5.91 -25.24
CA ALA A 167 1.74 6.50 -24.30
C ALA A 167 1.34 5.51 -23.21
N ALA A 168 0.84 6.02 -22.09
CA ALA A 168 0.34 5.24 -20.99
C ALA A 168 -0.91 5.88 -20.37
N ASP A 169 -1.88 5.03 -20.03
CA ASP A 169 -2.94 5.35 -19.08
C ASP A 169 -2.54 4.79 -17.73
N LEU A 170 -2.53 5.61 -16.70
CA LEU A 170 -2.14 5.18 -15.36
C LEU A 170 -3.07 5.75 -14.27
N ILE A 171 -3.12 5.04 -13.17
CA ILE A 171 -3.69 5.50 -11.91
C ILE A 171 -2.54 5.80 -10.97
N ALA A 172 -2.49 7.01 -10.44
CA ALA A 172 -1.63 7.38 -9.33
C ALA A 172 -2.46 7.52 -8.06
N THR A 173 -1.90 7.10 -6.94
CA THR A 173 -2.56 7.10 -5.64
C THR A 173 -1.79 7.97 -4.68
N PHE A 174 -2.51 8.87 -4.02
CA PHE A 174 -1.96 9.88 -3.13
C PHE A 174 -2.49 9.68 -1.72
N LEU A 175 -1.62 9.85 -0.73
CA LEU A 175 -1.96 9.93 0.70
C LEU A 175 -1.42 11.23 1.28
N PRO A 176 -2.11 11.81 2.26
CA PRO A 176 -1.57 12.94 3.03
C PRO A 176 -0.23 12.58 3.70
N ASP A 177 0.64 13.56 3.83
CA ASP A 177 1.96 13.40 4.44
C ASP A 177 1.89 12.93 5.90
N ASP A 178 0.95 13.43 6.67
CA ASP A 178 0.74 13.05 8.07
C ASP A 178 0.46 11.54 8.26
N VAL A 179 -0.29 10.93 7.32
CA VAL A 179 -0.57 9.48 7.35
C VAL A 179 0.71 8.68 7.09
N VAL A 180 1.46 9.08 6.05
CA VAL A 180 2.73 8.42 5.69
C VAL A 180 3.75 8.61 6.80
N ASP A 181 3.91 9.83 7.29
CA ASP A 181 4.85 10.16 8.36
C ASP A 181 4.52 9.44 9.67
N GLY A 182 3.23 9.29 9.99
CA GLY A 182 2.77 8.52 11.16
C GLY A 182 3.22 7.05 11.09
N LEU A 183 3.04 6.40 9.93
CA LEU A 183 3.48 5.01 9.71
C LEU A 183 5.02 4.88 9.83
N TYR A 184 5.75 5.78 9.16
CA TYR A 184 7.21 5.74 9.22
C TYR A 184 7.73 6.02 10.62
N LYS A 185 7.10 6.94 11.36
CA LYS A 185 7.52 7.26 12.72
C LYS A 185 7.27 6.12 13.69
N ALA A 186 6.15 5.41 13.57
CA ALA A 186 5.88 4.23 14.36
C ALA A 186 6.92 3.12 14.11
N VAL A 187 7.29 2.88 12.84
CA VAL A 187 8.33 1.91 12.45
C VAL A 187 9.70 2.34 12.97
N GLU A 188 10.07 3.63 12.88
CA GLU A 188 11.32 4.18 13.40
C GLU A 188 11.42 4.01 14.92
N LEU A 189 10.32 4.27 15.66
CA LEU A 189 10.28 4.06 17.12
C LEU A 189 10.52 2.60 17.51
N ALA A 190 10.10 1.65 16.66
CA ALA A 190 10.40 0.24 16.84
C ALA A 190 11.86 -0.13 16.48
N GLY A 191 12.69 0.81 16.03
CA GLY A 191 14.08 0.58 15.64
C GLY A 191 14.25 -0.07 14.27
N LEU A 192 13.23 0.05 13.41
CA LEU A 192 13.19 -0.52 12.06
C LEU A 192 13.28 0.57 11.00
N GLU A 193 13.70 0.18 9.80
CA GLU A 193 13.70 0.99 8.59
C GLU A 193 12.67 0.45 7.59
N VAL A 194 11.89 1.34 6.96
CA VAL A 194 10.94 0.92 5.93
C VAL A 194 11.66 0.59 4.64
N ALA A 195 11.64 -0.69 4.26
CA ALA A 195 12.20 -1.19 3.00
C ALA A 195 11.25 -0.99 1.81
N ASN A 196 9.95 -1.10 2.05
CA ASN A 196 8.92 -0.90 1.03
C ASN A 196 7.62 -0.42 1.67
N LEU A 197 6.97 0.54 1.03
CA LEU A 197 5.60 0.97 1.34
C LEU A 197 4.70 0.62 0.16
N THR A 198 3.69 -0.19 0.40
CA THR A 198 2.64 -0.52 -0.57
C THR A 198 1.27 -0.02 -0.11
N LEU A 199 0.23 -0.29 -0.89
CA LEU A 199 -1.16 -0.10 -0.49
C LEU A 199 -1.77 -1.44 -0.09
N GLU A 200 -2.59 -1.46 0.96
CA GLU A 200 -3.29 -2.68 1.41
C GLU A 200 -4.05 -3.36 0.29
N PRO A 201 -4.86 -2.66 -0.55
CA PRO A 201 -5.55 -3.30 -1.65
C PRO A 201 -4.61 -3.90 -2.72
N ILE A 202 -3.41 -3.34 -2.92
CA ILE A 202 -2.41 -3.93 -3.81
C ILE A 202 -1.84 -5.21 -3.20
N ALA A 203 -1.51 -5.17 -1.90
CA ALA A 203 -1.01 -6.33 -1.17
C ALA A 203 -2.05 -7.47 -1.17
N ALA A 204 -3.29 -7.18 -0.82
CA ALA A 204 -4.37 -8.17 -0.83
C ALA A 204 -4.56 -8.81 -2.21
N MET A 205 -4.50 -7.99 -3.27
CA MET A 205 -4.68 -8.46 -4.64
C MET A 205 -3.54 -9.36 -5.12
N ALA A 206 -2.30 -9.13 -4.67
CA ALA A 206 -1.15 -9.96 -5.05
C ALA A 206 -1.39 -11.43 -4.70
N VAL A 207 -2.10 -11.70 -3.60
CA VAL A 207 -2.49 -13.04 -3.16
C VAL A 207 -3.84 -13.47 -3.70
N ALA A 208 -4.87 -12.62 -3.54
CA ALA A 208 -6.26 -13.03 -3.77
C ALA A 208 -6.61 -13.20 -5.25
N ILE A 209 -5.98 -12.41 -6.15
CA ILE A 209 -6.29 -12.44 -7.59
C ILE A 209 -5.03 -12.82 -8.38
N PRO A 210 -4.83 -14.12 -8.69
CA PRO A 210 -3.74 -14.57 -9.56
C PRO A 210 -3.73 -13.82 -10.89
N GLN A 211 -2.53 -13.56 -11.41
CA GLN A 211 -2.33 -12.73 -12.61
C GLN A 211 -3.20 -13.15 -13.81
N MET A 212 -3.43 -14.47 -13.98
CA MET A 212 -4.28 -14.99 -15.05
C MET A 212 -5.75 -14.56 -14.96
N TYR A 213 -6.25 -14.22 -13.77
CA TYR A 213 -7.63 -13.75 -13.56
C TYR A 213 -7.75 -12.23 -13.58
N ARG A 214 -6.66 -11.48 -13.53
CA ARG A 214 -6.68 -10.00 -13.59
C ARG A 214 -7.20 -9.45 -14.93
N MET A 215 -7.24 -10.30 -15.98
CA MET A 215 -7.92 -9.97 -17.24
C MET A 215 -9.44 -9.81 -17.09
N LEU A 216 -10.01 -10.40 -16.04
CA LEU A 216 -11.45 -10.32 -15.76
C LEU A 216 -11.75 -9.05 -14.94
N ASN A 217 -13.00 -8.58 -15.05
CA ASN A 217 -13.49 -7.50 -14.22
C ASN A 217 -13.92 -8.06 -12.86
N ILE A 218 -13.01 -8.08 -11.90
CA ILE A 218 -13.21 -8.62 -10.55
C ILE A 218 -12.99 -7.50 -9.53
N ALA A 219 -13.90 -7.38 -8.56
CA ALA A 219 -13.68 -6.59 -7.37
C ALA A 219 -13.10 -7.46 -6.25
N LEU A 220 -12.15 -6.92 -5.53
CA LEU A 220 -11.67 -7.44 -4.25
C LEU A 220 -12.13 -6.50 -3.15
N ILE A 221 -12.73 -7.04 -2.10
CA ILE A 221 -13.07 -6.34 -0.86
C ILE A 221 -12.23 -6.95 0.25
N ASP A 222 -11.34 -6.17 0.86
CA ASP A 222 -10.67 -6.55 2.10
C ASP A 222 -11.43 -5.91 3.27
N VAL A 223 -12.15 -6.74 4.01
CA VAL A 223 -12.98 -6.30 5.13
C VAL A 223 -12.20 -6.48 6.42
N GLY A 224 -11.63 -5.40 6.90
CA GLY A 224 -10.87 -5.35 8.14
C GLY A 224 -11.76 -5.21 9.38
N ALA A 225 -11.21 -4.61 10.42
CA ALA A 225 -11.93 -4.23 11.63
C ALA A 225 -12.62 -2.86 11.48
N GLY A 226 -11.88 -1.82 11.12
CA GLY A 226 -12.39 -0.46 10.98
C GLY A 226 -12.66 -0.02 9.55
N THR A 227 -11.99 -0.61 8.56
CA THR A 227 -12.06 -0.22 7.15
C THR A 227 -12.33 -1.40 6.23
N SER A 228 -12.95 -1.11 5.08
CA SER A 228 -13.10 -2.05 3.97
C SER A 228 -12.45 -1.45 2.73
N ASP A 229 -11.39 -2.08 2.24
CA ASP A 229 -10.65 -1.65 1.07
C ASP A 229 -11.14 -2.37 -0.17
N ILE A 230 -11.38 -1.59 -1.24
CA ILE A 230 -11.94 -2.10 -2.49
C ILE A 230 -10.96 -1.84 -3.61
N SER A 231 -10.71 -2.85 -4.43
CA SER A 231 -9.95 -2.72 -5.66
C SER A 231 -10.63 -3.46 -6.80
N ILE A 232 -10.49 -2.94 -8.02
CA ILE A 232 -11.09 -3.54 -9.22
C ILE A 232 -10.00 -3.84 -10.24
N THR A 233 -10.00 -5.09 -10.75
CA THR A 233 -9.17 -5.50 -11.88
C THR A 233 -9.94 -5.51 -13.16
N LYS A 234 -9.27 -5.21 -14.25
CA LYS A 234 -9.79 -5.32 -15.60
C LYS A 234 -8.63 -5.27 -16.60
N ASP A 235 -8.74 -6.03 -17.69
CA ASP A 235 -7.76 -6.03 -18.78
C ASP A 235 -6.30 -6.27 -18.33
N GLY A 236 -6.11 -7.04 -17.26
CA GLY A 236 -4.81 -7.41 -16.72
C GLY A 236 -4.24 -6.48 -15.65
N SER A 237 -4.91 -5.35 -15.39
CA SER A 237 -4.44 -4.31 -14.47
C SER A 237 -5.48 -3.95 -13.43
N ILE A 238 -5.05 -3.24 -12.40
CA ILE A 238 -5.96 -2.58 -11.46
C ILE A 238 -6.47 -1.31 -12.13
N VAL A 239 -7.76 -1.11 -12.11
CA VAL A 239 -8.41 0.04 -12.77
C VAL A 239 -9.05 1.02 -11.78
N ALA A 240 -9.24 0.62 -10.54
CA ALA A 240 -9.79 1.48 -9.51
C ALA A 240 -9.45 0.99 -8.09
N TYR A 241 -9.39 1.95 -7.17
CA TYR A 241 -9.30 1.73 -5.73
C TYR A 241 -10.35 2.56 -5.01
N GLY A 242 -10.83 2.06 -3.88
CA GLY A 242 -11.71 2.79 -2.98
C GLY A 242 -11.63 2.22 -1.57
N MET A 243 -12.10 2.99 -0.59
CA MET A 243 -12.15 2.59 0.79
C MET A 243 -13.45 3.05 1.41
N LEU A 244 -13.96 2.27 2.36
CA LEU A 244 -15.10 2.59 3.20
C LEU A 244 -14.65 2.58 4.67
N PRO A 245 -15.00 3.59 5.48
CA PRO A 245 -14.69 3.63 6.90
C PRO A 245 -15.75 2.85 7.70
N VAL A 246 -16.09 1.66 7.23
CA VAL A 246 -17.03 0.73 7.86
C VAL A 246 -16.58 -0.70 7.60
N ALA A 247 -16.51 -1.50 8.67
CA ALA A 247 -16.09 -2.89 8.63
C ALA A 247 -16.57 -3.65 9.87
N GLY A 248 -15.86 -4.68 10.29
CA GLY A 248 -16.29 -5.61 11.34
C GLY A 248 -16.57 -5.01 12.71
N ASP A 249 -16.05 -3.81 13.02
CA ASP A 249 -16.21 -3.18 14.33
C ASP A 249 -17.63 -2.66 14.57
N CYS A 250 -18.35 -2.21 13.54
CA CYS A 250 -19.74 -1.80 13.70
C CYS A 250 -20.62 -2.97 14.19
N LEU A 251 -20.37 -4.18 13.71
CA LEU A 251 -21.07 -5.39 14.17
C LEU A 251 -20.70 -5.73 15.62
N THR A 252 -19.44 -5.55 16.01
CA THR A 252 -18.98 -5.75 17.38
C THR A 252 -19.63 -4.75 18.34
N GLU A 253 -19.82 -3.51 17.90
CA GLU A 253 -20.52 -2.49 18.68
C GLU A 253 -22.01 -2.81 18.87
N ASP A 254 -22.68 -3.40 17.89
CA ASP A 254 -24.06 -3.85 18.03
C ASP A 254 -24.18 -4.95 19.08
N ILE A 255 -23.28 -5.92 19.03
CA ILE A 255 -23.23 -7.00 20.02
C ILE A 255 -22.95 -6.43 21.42
N ALA A 256 -22.00 -5.49 21.54
CA ALA A 256 -21.64 -4.87 22.81
C ALA A 256 -22.85 -4.15 23.44
N ARG A 257 -23.62 -3.41 22.63
CA ARG A 257 -24.83 -2.73 23.08
C ARG A 257 -25.95 -3.69 23.47
N HIS A 258 -26.17 -4.73 22.69
CA HIS A 258 -27.21 -5.72 22.93
C HIS A 258 -26.92 -6.58 24.16
N CYS A 259 -25.70 -7.12 24.26
CA CYS A 259 -25.28 -8.01 25.34
C CYS A 259 -24.88 -7.28 26.62
N LEU A 260 -24.81 -5.93 26.59
CA LEU A 260 -24.30 -5.11 27.70
C LEU A 260 -22.93 -5.56 28.20
N VAL A 261 -21.96 -5.67 27.24
CA VAL A 261 -20.58 -6.09 27.49
C VAL A 261 -19.59 -5.06 26.94
N ASP A 262 -18.34 -5.17 27.35
CA ASP A 262 -17.27 -4.41 26.71
C ASP A 262 -16.97 -4.91 25.29
N PHE A 263 -16.21 -4.11 24.53
CA PHE A 263 -15.91 -4.38 23.14
C PHE A 263 -15.13 -5.70 22.96
N THR A 264 -14.22 -6.02 23.86
CA THR A 264 -13.41 -7.27 23.80
C THR A 264 -14.28 -8.51 23.98
N THR A 265 -15.22 -8.46 24.93
CA THR A 265 -16.18 -9.53 25.14
C THR A 265 -17.14 -9.66 23.95
N ALA A 266 -17.61 -8.55 23.36
CA ALA A 266 -18.44 -8.56 22.17
C ALA A 266 -17.71 -9.17 20.97
N GLU A 267 -16.43 -8.86 20.79
CA GLU A 267 -15.60 -9.47 19.75
C GLU A 267 -15.40 -10.97 19.95
N MET A 268 -15.21 -11.40 21.18
CA MET A 268 -15.15 -12.82 21.54
C MET A 268 -16.48 -13.52 21.19
N ILE A 269 -17.63 -12.89 21.47
CA ILE A 269 -18.94 -13.42 21.05
C ILE A 269 -19.03 -13.53 19.55
N LYS A 270 -18.67 -12.48 18.80
CA LYS A 270 -18.70 -12.45 17.33
C LYS A 270 -17.84 -13.56 16.72
N ARG A 271 -16.62 -13.74 17.21
CA ARG A 271 -15.74 -14.85 16.75
C ARG A 271 -16.25 -16.22 17.19
N GLY A 272 -16.87 -16.31 18.36
CA GLY A 272 -17.38 -17.56 18.90
C GLY A 272 -18.47 -18.20 18.03
N ILE A 273 -19.34 -17.40 17.39
CA ILE A 273 -20.39 -17.91 16.50
C ILE A 273 -19.88 -18.49 15.18
N GLU A 274 -18.61 -18.29 14.82
CA GLU A 274 -17.99 -18.97 13.68
C GLU A 274 -17.87 -20.48 13.91
N HIS A 275 -17.77 -20.90 15.17
CA HIS A 275 -17.44 -22.26 15.58
C HIS A 275 -18.49 -22.94 16.46
N SER A 276 -19.48 -22.20 16.94
CA SER A 276 -20.52 -22.68 17.86
C SER A 276 -21.85 -22.02 17.61
N ASP A 277 -22.94 -22.78 17.77
CA ASP A 277 -24.30 -22.25 17.68
C ASP A 277 -24.69 -21.37 18.88
N THR A 278 -23.94 -21.47 19.98
CA THR A 278 -24.16 -20.65 21.18
C THR A 278 -22.83 -20.22 21.79
N VAL A 279 -22.79 -19.02 22.39
CA VAL A 279 -21.62 -18.48 23.08
C VAL A 279 -22.02 -18.07 24.50
N GLU A 280 -21.25 -18.56 25.50
CA GLU A 280 -21.38 -18.15 26.89
C GLU A 280 -20.52 -16.92 27.16
N TYR A 281 -21.07 -15.96 27.89
CA TYR A 281 -20.36 -14.74 28.29
C TYR A 281 -20.83 -14.23 29.66
N LYS A 282 -20.18 -13.21 30.21
CA LYS A 282 -20.63 -12.48 31.37
C LYS A 282 -20.98 -11.06 30.98
N ASP A 283 -22.15 -10.61 31.38
CA ASP A 283 -22.57 -9.23 31.16
C ASP A 283 -21.84 -8.25 32.11
N ILE A 284 -22.11 -6.94 31.94
CA ILE A 284 -21.48 -5.88 32.77
C ILE A 284 -21.76 -6.04 34.27
N MET A 285 -22.79 -6.80 34.66
CA MET A 285 -23.11 -7.11 36.04
C MET A 285 -22.39 -8.38 36.54
N GLY A 286 -21.59 -9.04 35.68
CA GLY A 286 -20.92 -10.28 35.99
C GLY A 286 -21.84 -11.52 35.96
N LEU A 287 -23.07 -11.38 35.45
CA LEU A 287 -24.02 -12.48 35.37
C LEU A 287 -23.72 -13.35 34.14
N PRO A 288 -23.72 -14.70 34.28
CA PRO A 288 -23.55 -15.60 33.15
C PRO A 288 -24.74 -15.51 32.22
N GLN A 289 -24.47 -15.33 30.96
CA GLN A 289 -25.44 -15.24 29.87
C GLN A 289 -25.03 -16.19 28.75
N THR A 290 -25.97 -16.52 27.88
CA THR A 290 -25.75 -17.32 26.67
C THR A 290 -26.50 -16.65 25.53
N ILE A 291 -25.86 -16.49 24.38
CA ILE A 291 -26.48 -15.95 23.16
C ILE A 291 -26.34 -16.96 22.03
N SER A 292 -27.37 -17.09 21.21
CA SER A 292 -27.33 -17.96 20.04
C SER A 292 -26.75 -17.23 18.82
N LYS A 293 -26.26 -18.01 17.85
CA LYS A 293 -25.78 -17.52 16.57
C LYS A 293 -26.88 -16.73 15.84
N GLU A 294 -28.11 -17.26 15.80
CA GLU A 294 -29.24 -16.61 15.14
C GLU A 294 -29.55 -15.23 15.78
N GLU A 295 -29.44 -15.14 17.09
CA GLU A 295 -29.67 -13.88 17.81
C GLU A 295 -28.57 -12.87 17.49
N VAL A 296 -27.30 -13.26 17.49
CA VAL A 296 -26.19 -12.39 17.09
C VAL A 296 -26.36 -11.91 15.65
N LEU A 297 -26.69 -12.79 14.70
CA LEU A 297 -26.91 -12.41 13.31
C LEU A 297 -28.10 -11.46 13.16
N SER A 298 -29.16 -11.66 13.95
CA SER A 298 -30.32 -10.78 13.98
C SER A 298 -29.97 -9.38 14.51
N VAL A 299 -29.17 -9.30 15.58
CA VAL A 299 -28.70 -8.05 16.16
C VAL A 299 -27.84 -7.25 15.19
N CYS A 300 -26.99 -7.94 14.42
CA CYS A 300 -26.08 -7.32 13.46
C CYS A 300 -26.75 -7.02 12.10
N SER A 301 -28.01 -7.44 11.86
CA SER A 301 -28.61 -7.48 10.51
C SER A 301 -28.63 -6.13 9.80
N ASP A 302 -28.94 -5.05 10.51
CA ASP A 302 -29.08 -3.73 9.93
C ASP A 302 -27.70 -3.19 9.49
N ASN A 303 -26.70 -3.21 10.37
CA ASN A 303 -25.34 -2.78 10.05
C ASN A 303 -24.66 -3.70 9.02
N LEU A 304 -24.94 -5.01 9.05
CA LEU A 304 -24.44 -5.95 8.06
C LEU A 304 -25.01 -5.64 6.66
N THR A 305 -26.29 -5.29 6.58
CA THR A 305 -26.94 -4.88 5.33
C THR A 305 -26.35 -3.57 4.84
N GLU A 306 -26.19 -2.58 5.70
CA GLU A 306 -25.59 -1.29 5.36
C GLU A 306 -24.15 -1.42 4.86
N MET A 307 -23.33 -2.23 5.53
CA MET A 307 -21.95 -2.54 5.08
C MET A 307 -21.95 -3.14 3.67
N ALA A 308 -22.82 -4.11 3.41
CA ALA A 308 -22.88 -4.77 2.12
C ALA A 308 -23.38 -3.83 1.00
N GLU A 309 -24.38 -2.98 1.30
CA GLU A 309 -24.89 -1.98 0.36
C GLU A 309 -23.83 -0.92 0.04
N GLN A 310 -23.15 -0.38 1.04
CA GLN A 310 -22.06 0.59 0.83
C GLN A 310 -20.93 0.00 -0.02
N ALA A 311 -20.54 -1.26 0.26
CA ALA A 311 -19.51 -1.94 -0.51
C ALA A 311 -19.93 -2.15 -1.98
N ALA A 312 -21.15 -2.61 -2.20
CA ALA A 312 -21.68 -2.82 -3.55
C ALA A 312 -21.84 -1.49 -4.31
N ASP A 313 -22.37 -0.45 -3.67
CA ASP A 313 -22.55 0.88 -4.27
C ASP A 313 -21.17 1.49 -4.62
N LYS A 314 -20.16 1.31 -3.76
CA LYS A 314 -18.79 1.76 -4.04
C LYS A 314 -18.16 0.99 -5.22
N ILE A 315 -18.39 -0.31 -5.31
CA ILE A 315 -17.96 -1.11 -6.48
C ILE A 315 -18.63 -0.59 -7.77
N MET A 316 -19.94 -0.30 -7.72
CA MET A 316 -20.65 0.27 -8.88
C MET A 316 -20.09 1.62 -9.28
N GLU A 317 -19.83 2.51 -8.32
CA GLU A 317 -19.21 3.83 -8.54
C GLU A 317 -17.87 3.65 -9.25
N LEU A 318 -16.96 2.85 -8.66
CA LEU A 318 -15.61 2.60 -9.17
C LEU A 318 -15.59 1.90 -10.53
N ASN A 319 -16.63 1.14 -10.87
CA ASN A 319 -16.75 0.41 -12.13
C ASN A 319 -17.61 1.14 -13.18
N GLY A 320 -17.80 2.45 -13.04
CA GLY A 320 -18.53 3.28 -13.99
C GLY A 320 -20.03 2.95 -14.08
N GLY A 321 -20.66 2.67 -12.96
CA GLY A 321 -22.08 2.37 -12.85
C GLY A 321 -22.49 0.97 -13.31
N LYS A 322 -21.53 0.04 -13.49
CA LYS A 322 -21.78 -1.33 -13.95
C LYS A 322 -21.33 -2.35 -12.92
N PRO A 323 -22.05 -3.49 -12.78
CA PRO A 323 -21.60 -4.56 -11.92
C PRO A 323 -20.30 -5.20 -12.44
N VAL A 324 -19.53 -5.75 -11.52
CA VAL A 324 -18.34 -6.56 -11.84
C VAL A 324 -18.73 -7.99 -12.18
N SER A 325 -17.79 -8.75 -12.75
CA SER A 325 -18.04 -10.17 -13.12
C SER A 325 -18.02 -11.09 -11.90
N ALA A 326 -17.24 -10.76 -10.88
CA ALA A 326 -17.15 -11.48 -9.62
C ALA A 326 -16.63 -10.56 -8.51
N VAL A 327 -16.87 -10.95 -7.26
CA VAL A 327 -16.35 -10.28 -6.06
C VAL A 327 -15.61 -11.30 -5.21
N PHE A 328 -14.38 -11.01 -4.87
CA PHE A 328 -13.59 -11.74 -3.89
C PHE A 328 -13.59 -10.96 -2.58
N VAL A 329 -13.90 -11.61 -1.49
CA VAL A 329 -13.89 -11.01 -0.16
C VAL A 329 -12.75 -11.65 0.63
N VAL A 330 -11.95 -10.83 1.29
CA VAL A 330 -10.87 -11.26 2.20
C VAL A 330 -10.99 -10.49 3.51
N GLY A 331 -10.07 -10.71 4.44
CA GLY A 331 -10.11 -10.07 5.75
C GLY A 331 -11.00 -10.77 6.76
N GLY A 332 -10.88 -10.37 8.02
CA GLY A 332 -11.63 -10.99 9.14
C GLY A 332 -13.09 -10.57 9.20
N GLY A 333 -13.40 -9.31 8.88
CA GLY A 333 -14.76 -8.78 8.89
C GLY A 333 -15.67 -9.40 7.84
N GLY A 334 -15.09 -9.89 6.74
CA GLY A 334 -15.83 -10.56 5.66
C GLY A 334 -16.33 -11.96 5.98
N LYS A 335 -15.95 -12.54 7.12
CA LYS A 335 -16.36 -13.90 7.54
C LYS A 335 -17.78 -13.99 8.05
N ILE A 336 -18.40 -12.87 8.44
CA ILE A 336 -19.75 -12.89 8.97
C ILE A 336 -20.74 -13.50 7.95
N GLU A 337 -21.54 -14.43 8.41
CA GLU A 337 -22.52 -15.11 7.56
C GLU A 337 -23.53 -14.13 6.98
N GLY A 338 -23.83 -14.24 5.68
CA GLY A 338 -24.75 -13.38 4.97
C GLY A 338 -24.10 -12.22 4.20
N TYR A 339 -22.89 -11.77 4.58
CA TYR A 339 -22.24 -10.61 3.96
C TYR A 339 -22.07 -10.76 2.44
N THR A 340 -21.45 -11.86 1.99
CA THR A 340 -21.19 -12.08 0.56
C THR A 340 -22.48 -12.20 -0.26
N GLN A 341 -23.53 -12.78 0.32
CA GLN A 341 -24.85 -12.88 -0.31
C GLN A 341 -25.50 -11.51 -0.49
N LEU A 342 -25.46 -10.67 0.54
CA LEU A 342 -26.00 -9.30 0.50
C LEU A 342 -25.28 -8.45 -0.54
N VAL A 343 -23.94 -8.53 -0.62
CA VAL A 343 -23.15 -7.84 -1.64
C VAL A 343 -23.54 -8.31 -3.05
N ALA A 344 -23.66 -9.63 -3.26
CA ALA A 344 -24.03 -10.18 -4.55
C ALA A 344 -25.45 -9.74 -4.98
N ASP A 345 -26.40 -9.81 -4.07
CA ASP A 345 -27.80 -9.41 -4.30
C ASP A 345 -27.90 -7.92 -4.66
N ARG A 346 -27.15 -7.06 -3.94
CA ARG A 346 -27.11 -5.62 -4.23
C ARG A 346 -26.48 -5.29 -5.58
N LEU A 347 -25.41 -6.00 -5.95
CA LEU A 347 -24.75 -5.86 -7.27
C LEU A 347 -25.58 -6.47 -8.41
N GLY A 348 -26.56 -7.31 -8.12
CA GLY A 348 -27.33 -8.04 -9.13
C GLY A 348 -26.52 -9.13 -9.84
N ILE A 349 -25.52 -9.73 -9.16
CA ILE A 349 -24.73 -10.85 -9.67
C ILE A 349 -25.15 -12.16 -8.99
N ALA A 350 -24.83 -13.30 -9.61
CA ALA A 350 -25.08 -14.60 -8.97
C ALA A 350 -24.29 -14.73 -7.66
N ARG A 351 -24.92 -15.26 -6.60
CA ARG A 351 -24.31 -15.36 -5.25
C ARG A 351 -23.00 -16.15 -5.26
N GLU A 352 -22.88 -17.15 -6.13
CA GLU A 352 -21.67 -17.97 -6.30
C GLU A 352 -20.50 -17.19 -6.90
N ARG A 353 -20.74 -15.97 -7.40
CA ARG A 353 -19.72 -15.06 -7.90
C ARG A 353 -19.20 -14.05 -6.86
N CYS A 354 -19.77 -14.08 -5.65
CA CYS A 354 -19.27 -13.34 -4.51
C CYS A 354 -18.88 -14.32 -3.40
N ALA A 355 -17.59 -14.45 -3.11
CA ALA A 355 -17.12 -15.46 -2.18
C ALA A 355 -15.98 -14.95 -1.29
N LEU A 356 -16.00 -15.39 -0.02
CA LEU A 356 -14.87 -15.26 0.88
C LEU A 356 -13.70 -16.10 0.35
N ARG A 357 -12.50 -15.52 0.34
CA ARG A 357 -11.28 -16.14 -0.17
C ARG A 357 -10.23 -16.27 0.95
N GLY A 358 -9.63 -17.45 1.05
CA GLY A 358 -8.65 -17.76 2.07
C GLY A 358 -7.65 -18.81 1.58
N GLU A 359 -7.76 -20.04 2.04
CA GLU A 359 -6.82 -21.12 1.74
C GLU A 359 -6.64 -21.36 0.22
N GLU A 360 -7.74 -21.32 -0.54
CA GLU A 360 -7.73 -21.63 -1.97
C GLU A 360 -6.96 -20.62 -2.83
N VAL A 361 -6.75 -19.38 -2.35
CA VAL A 361 -5.92 -18.38 -3.03
C VAL A 361 -4.45 -18.44 -2.61
N MET A 362 -4.15 -19.19 -1.56
CA MET A 362 -2.80 -19.33 -0.98
C MET A 362 -2.06 -20.60 -1.45
N GLN A 363 -2.36 -21.11 -2.66
CA GLN A 363 -1.75 -22.35 -3.18
C GLN A 363 -0.23 -22.25 -3.39
N LYS A 364 0.27 -21.04 -3.67
CA LYS A 364 1.70 -20.75 -3.83
C LYS A 364 2.37 -20.22 -2.57
N ILE A 365 1.71 -20.37 -1.44
CA ILE A 365 2.21 -19.91 -0.14
C ILE A 365 2.32 -21.11 0.78
N ASP A 366 3.53 -21.37 1.25
CA ASP A 366 3.84 -22.45 2.16
C ASP A 366 4.12 -21.90 3.54
N PHE A 367 3.42 -22.39 4.56
CA PHE A 367 3.64 -22.04 5.96
C PHE A 367 4.47 -23.14 6.62
N LEU A 368 5.69 -22.83 7.07
CA LEU A 368 6.53 -23.78 7.81
C LEU A 368 6.07 -23.99 9.25
N PRO A 369 5.58 -22.97 9.99
CA PRO A 369 4.92 -23.19 11.27
C PRO A 369 3.63 -23.98 11.07
N GLY A 370 3.55 -25.18 11.68
CA GLY A 370 2.42 -26.11 11.45
C GLY A 370 1.13 -25.72 12.18
N ASP A 371 1.16 -24.68 13.00
CA ASP A 371 0.04 -24.13 13.77
C ASP A 371 -0.70 -22.99 13.05
N ILE A 372 -0.11 -22.44 11.99
CA ILE A 372 -0.73 -21.37 11.19
C ILE A 372 -1.68 -21.99 10.16
N LYS A 373 -2.96 -21.68 10.30
CA LYS A 373 -3.98 -22.06 9.31
C LYS A 373 -4.10 -20.98 8.24
N LYS A 374 -4.12 -21.39 6.98
CA LYS A 374 -4.40 -20.50 5.85
C LYS A 374 -5.81 -19.94 5.98
N ASP A 375 -5.92 -18.62 6.12
CA ASP A 375 -7.17 -17.93 6.42
C ASP A 375 -7.26 -16.64 5.61
N SER A 376 -8.47 -16.13 5.40
CA SER A 376 -8.74 -14.87 4.70
C SER A 376 -8.03 -13.66 5.37
N MET A 377 -7.80 -13.71 6.67
CA MET A 377 -7.07 -12.67 7.42
C MET A 377 -5.59 -12.58 7.09
N LEU A 378 -4.99 -13.64 6.52
CA LEU A 378 -3.56 -13.69 6.19
C LEU A 378 -3.25 -13.24 4.77
N VAL A 379 -4.27 -12.93 3.97
CA VAL A 379 -4.13 -12.53 2.57
C VAL A 379 -3.28 -11.26 2.48
N THR A 380 -3.67 -10.19 3.15
CA THR A 380 -2.98 -8.90 3.13
C THR A 380 -1.60 -8.95 3.78
N PRO A 381 -1.41 -9.53 4.99
CA PRO A 381 -0.08 -9.67 5.58
C PRO A 381 0.95 -10.40 4.71
N VAL A 382 0.54 -11.48 4.03
CA VAL A 382 1.41 -12.21 3.10
C VAL A 382 1.63 -11.40 1.81
N GLY A 383 0.59 -10.73 1.33
CA GLY A 383 0.66 -9.87 0.15
C GLY A 383 1.65 -8.72 0.29
N ILE A 384 1.81 -8.16 1.49
CA ILE A 384 2.83 -7.13 1.78
C ILE A 384 4.24 -7.67 1.49
N CYS A 385 4.53 -8.90 1.91
CA CYS A 385 5.80 -9.55 1.62
C CYS A 385 5.98 -9.85 0.14
N LEU A 386 4.93 -10.37 -0.53
CA LEU A 386 4.98 -10.70 -1.95
C LEU A 386 5.18 -9.47 -2.82
N ASN A 387 4.57 -8.36 -2.45
CA ASN A 387 4.67 -7.12 -3.20
C ASN A 387 6.10 -6.56 -3.26
N TYR A 388 6.95 -6.90 -2.29
CA TYR A 388 8.38 -6.61 -2.35
C TYR A 388 9.07 -7.19 -3.59
N TYR A 389 8.62 -8.35 -4.07
CA TYR A 389 9.17 -9.02 -5.27
C TYR A 389 8.48 -8.58 -6.56
N GLU A 390 7.20 -8.22 -6.50
CA GLU A 390 6.41 -7.80 -7.67
C GLU A 390 6.67 -6.34 -8.06
N GLN A 391 6.89 -5.48 -7.08
CA GLN A 391 7.23 -4.09 -7.34
C GLN A 391 8.72 -3.95 -7.67
N SER A 392 9.01 -3.81 -8.96
CA SER A 392 10.30 -3.28 -9.42
C SER A 392 10.47 -1.78 -9.09
N ASN A 393 9.59 -1.22 -8.30
CA ASN A 393 9.54 0.19 -7.93
C ASN A 393 10.32 0.39 -6.63
N ASN A 394 11.63 0.46 -6.74
CA ASN A 394 12.51 0.82 -5.63
C ASN A 394 12.36 2.32 -5.34
N PHE A 395 11.45 2.69 -4.43
CA PHE A 395 11.49 4.03 -3.88
C PHE A 395 12.50 4.08 -2.74
N VAL A 396 13.39 5.07 -2.80
CA VAL A 396 14.34 5.38 -1.72
C VAL A 396 13.93 6.72 -1.13
N PHE A 397 13.91 6.80 0.20
CA PHE A 397 13.75 8.06 0.88
C PHE A 397 15.13 8.65 1.22
N VAL A 398 15.34 9.87 0.84
CA VAL A 398 16.53 10.63 1.21
C VAL A 398 16.11 11.87 1.99
N THR A 399 16.93 12.31 2.92
CA THR A 399 16.73 13.59 3.60
C THR A 399 17.56 14.63 2.91
N LEU A 400 16.92 15.65 2.32
CA LEU A 400 17.57 16.77 1.67
C LEU A 400 17.23 18.06 2.42
N ASN A 401 18.25 18.72 2.97
CA ASN A 401 18.10 19.95 3.79
C ASN A 401 17.14 19.80 4.99
N GLY A 402 17.01 18.57 5.54
CA GLY A 402 16.11 18.27 6.64
C GLY A 402 14.68 17.85 6.19
N GLU A 403 14.37 17.97 4.92
CA GLU A 403 13.11 17.50 4.35
C GLU A 403 13.27 16.09 3.78
N ARG A 404 12.26 15.26 4.00
CA ARG A 404 12.24 13.89 3.48
C ARG A 404 11.73 13.89 2.05
N VAL A 405 12.56 13.38 1.14
CA VAL A 405 12.26 13.31 -0.29
C VAL A 405 12.18 11.87 -0.72
N LYS A 406 11.09 11.49 -1.38
CA LYS A 406 10.88 10.16 -1.95
C LYS A 406 11.43 10.15 -3.37
N LEU A 407 12.37 9.25 -3.65
CA LEU A 407 12.98 9.08 -4.96
C LEU A 407 12.72 7.67 -5.49
N TYR A 408 12.56 7.56 -6.80
CA TYR A 408 12.54 6.26 -7.46
C TYR A 408 13.98 5.79 -7.74
N ASP A 409 14.35 4.64 -7.18
CA ASP A 409 15.67 4.05 -7.41
C ASP A 409 15.72 3.26 -8.72
N ASN A 410 16.28 3.89 -9.72
CA ASN A 410 16.62 3.28 -11.02
C ASN A 410 18.04 2.72 -11.04
N ASN A 411 18.68 2.50 -9.90
CA ASN A 411 20.10 2.18 -9.73
C ASN A 411 21.09 3.24 -10.28
N LYS A 412 20.60 4.46 -10.52
CA LYS A 412 21.38 5.60 -11.04
C LYS A 412 20.99 6.92 -10.37
N LEU A 413 20.43 6.85 -9.15
CA LEU A 413 20.03 8.04 -8.42
C LEU A 413 21.18 9.01 -8.27
N ALA A 414 20.93 10.25 -8.63
CA ALA A 414 21.84 11.37 -8.47
C ALA A 414 21.24 12.41 -7.52
N VAL A 415 22.07 13.26 -6.95
CA VAL A 415 21.62 14.34 -6.06
C VAL A 415 20.66 15.31 -6.78
N VAL A 416 20.80 15.45 -8.10
CA VAL A 416 19.90 16.28 -8.91
C VAL A 416 18.46 15.74 -8.90
N ASP A 417 18.27 14.42 -8.83
CA ASP A 417 16.93 13.82 -8.80
C ASP A 417 16.25 14.18 -7.47
N ALA A 418 16.98 14.15 -6.35
CA ALA A 418 16.47 14.61 -5.07
C ALA A 418 16.14 16.10 -5.06
N ALA A 419 16.98 16.90 -5.69
CA ALA A 419 16.79 18.34 -5.74
C ALA A 419 15.58 18.73 -6.61
N ILE A 420 15.35 18.04 -7.73
CA ILE A 420 14.17 18.23 -8.58
C ILE A 420 12.91 17.87 -7.80
N GLN A 421 12.90 16.72 -7.12
CA GLN A 421 11.76 16.27 -6.32
C GLN A 421 11.47 17.17 -5.10
N ALA A 422 12.50 17.84 -4.58
CA ALA A 422 12.38 18.84 -3.53
C ALA A 422 12.09 20.25 -4.06
N GLU A 423 11.76 20.39 -5.36
CA GLU A 423 11.46 21.66 -6.03
C GLU A 423 12.57 22.70 -5.90
N ILE A 424 13.83 22.27 -5.76
CA ILE A 424 14.98 23.17 -5.70
C ILE A 424 15.24 23.72 -7.12
N PRO A 425 15.22 25.05 -7.30
CA PRO A 425 15.42 25.64 -8.62
C PRO A 425 16.78 25.25 -9.24
N ASN A 426 16.81 24.95 -10.53
CA ASN A 426 18.03 24.56 -11.24
C ASN A 426 19.17 25.60 -11.11
N ASP A 427 18.84 26.86 -10.95
CA ASP A 427 19.81 27.94 -10.74
C ASP A 427 20.48 27.91 -9.37
N ALA A 428 19.87 27.27 -8.38
CA ALA A 428 20.51 27.00 -7.09
C ALA A 428 21.55 25.87 -7.16
N LEU A 429 21.41 24.95 -8.13
CA LEU A 429 22.29 23.78 -8.30
C LEU A 429 23.41 24.05 -9.29
N PHE A 430 23.11 24.72 -10.40
CA PHE A 430 24.04 24.91 -11.51
C PHE A 430 24.38 26.38 -11.69
N PRO A 431 25.67 26.72 -11.75
CA PRO A 431 26.07 28.10 -11.90
C PRO A 431 25.64 28.67 -13.24
N LYS A 432 24.82 29.71 -13.22
CA LYS A 432 24.49 30.51 -14.39
C LYS A 432 25.56 31.56 -14.68
N ARG A 433 25.71 31.92 -15.93
CA ARG A 433 26.50 33.04 -16.31
C ARG A 433 25.72 34.33 -15.99
N GLY A 434 26.34 35.29 -15.30
CA GLY A 434 25.75 36.58 -15.05
C GLY A 434 25.34 37.30 -16.34
N GLU A 435 24.43 38.27 -16.23
CA GLU A 435 23.98 39.04 -17.37
C GLU A 435 25.12 39.81 -18.05
N SER A 436 25.06 39.92 -19.36
CA SER A 436 26.07 40.70 -20.11
C SER A 436 25.73 42.18 -20.03
N LEU A 437 26.70 42.99 -19.62
CA LEU A 437 26.57 44.43 -19.54
C LEU A 437 26.99 45.08 -20.86
N THR A 438 26.03 45.74 -21.54
CA THR A 438 26.30 46.46 -22.78
C THR A 438 26.40 47.95 -22.47
N PHE A 439 27.49 48.57 -22.82
CA PHE A 439 27.69 50.00 -22.63
C PHE A 439 28.46 50.64 -23.81
N THR A 440 28.34 51.95 -23.97
CA THR A 440 29.06 52.69 -25.02
C THR A 440 30.29 53.36 -24.41
N PHE A 441 31.47 53.04 -24.94
CA PHE A 441 32.75 53.66 -24.54
C PHE A 441 33.41 54.25 -25.77
N ASN A 442 33.69 55.54 -25.73
CA ASN A 442 34.25 56.31 -26.87
C ASN A 442 33.46 56.16 -28.17
N GLY A 443 32.13 56.17 -28.08
CA GLY A 443 31.23 56.06 -29.23
C GLY A 443 31.12 54.65 -29.81
N LYS A 444 31.76 53.65 -29.22
CA LYS A 444 31.68 52.24 -29.64
C LYS A 444 30.98 51.41 -28.57
N GLN A 445 30.03 50.60 -28.97
CA GLN A 445 29.41 49.62 -28.09
C GLN A 445 30.43 48.58 -27.62
N LYS A 446 30.47 48.34 -26.33
CA LYS A 446 31.25 47.27 -25.69
C LYS A 446 30.30 46.37 -24.91
N ILE A 447 30.56 45.07 -24.95
CA ILE A 447 29.85 44.07 -24.16
C ILE A 447 30.84 43.40 -23.22
N ILE A 448 30.57 43.52 -21.93
CA ILE A 448 31.25 42.72 -20.91
C ILE A 448 30.33 41.52 -20.61
N ARG A 449 30.81 40.31 -20.87
CA ARG A 449 30.08 39.11 -20.53
C ARG A 449 30.13 38.86 -19.03
N GLY A 450 29.00 38.58 -18.41
CA GLY A 450 28.95 38.20 -17.01
C GLY A 450 29.84 36.99 -16.71
N GLU A 451 30.39 36.95 -15.52
CA GLU A 451 31.18 35.82 -15.03
C GLU A 451 30.27 34.62 -14.71
N ARG A 452 30.86 33.42 -14.64
CA ARG A 452 30.14 32.20 -14.24
C ARG A 452 29.98 32.23 -12.72
N GLY A 453 28.76 31.98 -12.21
CA GLY A 453 28.51 31.84 -10.78
C GLY A 453 29.28 30.67 -10.14
N GLU A 454 29.30 30.61 -8.84
CA GLU A 454 29.88 29.49 -8.09
C GLU A 454 28.98 28.28 -8.13
N SER A 455 29.55 27.07 -8.13
CA SER A 455 28.81 25.82 -8.09
C SER A 455 28.25 25.60 -6.68
N ALA A 456 27.09 24.98 -6.58
CA ALA A 456 26.54 24.55 -5.31
C ALA A 456 27.50 23.60 -4.58
N VAL A 457 27.62 23.76 -3.27
CA VAL A 457 28.36 22.85 -2.40
C VAL A 457 27.38 21.83 -1.82
N ILE A 458 27.60 20.56 -2.14
CA ILE A 458 26.75 19.45 -1.68
C ILE A 458 27.51 18.71 -0.58
N LEU A 459 26.90 18.65 0.62
CA LEU A 459 27.42 17.91 1.77
C LEU A 459 26.54 16.67 1.98
N SER A 460 27.14 15.48 1.93
CA SER A 460 26.46 14.22 2.26
C SER A 460 26.84 13.78 3.66
N LEU A 461 25.84 13.60 4.53
CA LEU A 461 26.00 13.00 5.86
C LEU A 461 25.55 11.55 5.79
N ILE A 462 26.48 10.61 5.63
CA ILE A 462 26.20 9.18 5.74
C ILE A 462 26.61 8.74 7.13
N HIS A 463 25.67 8.32 7.97
CA HIS A 463 25.95 7.60 9.19
C HIS A 463 26.29 6.15 8.84
N ILE A 464 27.58 5.84 8.74
CA ILE A 464 28.08 4.47 8.64
C ILE A 464 28.43 4.04 10.06
N SER A 465 27.83 2.95 10.52
CA SER A 465 28.14 2.35 11.84
C SER A 465 29.50 1.64 11.91
N GLU A 466 30.33 1.68 10.86
CA GLU A 466 31.71 1.22 10.86
C GLU A 466 32.62 2.20 10.11
N PRO A 467 33.91 2.38 10.52
CA PRO A 467 34.79 3.36 9.95
C PRO A 467 35.37 2.87 8.63
N THR A 468 34.71 3.15 7.52
CA THR A 468 35.33 3.06 6.19
C THR A 468 35.39 4.43 5.54
N ARG A 469 36.55 4.71 4.97
CA ARG A 469 37.04 6.00 4.45
C ARG A 469 36.01 6.73 3.57
N PRO A 470 35.90 8.06 3.65
CA PRO A 470 35.02 8.84 2.82
C PRO A 470 35.40 8.71 1.34
N ARG A 471 34.48 8.26 0.50
CA ARG A 471 34.56 8.46 -0.94
C ARG A 471 34.08 9.87 -1.26
N LEU A 472 35.03 10.72 -1.64
CA LEU A 472 34.72 11.97 -2.34
C LEU A 472 34.13 11.59 -3.70
N ILE A 473 32.87 11.93 -3.91
CA ILE A 473 32.22 11.86 -5.22
C ILE A 473 32.45 13.21 -5.86
N SER A 474 33.32 13.23 -6.88
CA SER A 474 33.53 14.38 -7.77
C SER A 474 32.43 14.43 -8.83
#